data_b4c0a4d90dbb33a6b6609c85ab2da8fb
#
_entry.id   b4c0a4d90dbb33a6b6609c85ab2da8fb
#
_cell.length_a   1.000
_cell.length_b   1.000
_cell.length_c   1.000
_cell.angle_alpha   90.00
_cell.angle_beta   90.00
_cell.angle_gamma   90.00
#
_symmetry.space_group_name_H-M   'P 1'
#
loop_
_entity.id
_entity.type
_entity.pdbx_description
1 polymer ?
#
loop_
_entity_poly.entity_id
_entity_poly.type
_entity_poly.pdbx_seq_one_letter_code
_entity_poly.pdbx_strand_id
1 'polypeptide(L)'
;FSMNEIVVVSRSSKDFKNKYPELINSKVTFFDADISKCKSLPDFDVVIHAATSSDKRDYISDENKQLANIENGASNFIKLIKQKSKNVKVLYCSSGAVYGQQPQNVKNISESLDFLPLNSLEREKRIYAKGKRKAEEKILELSSHGFSCIIARCFSFYGKYLPKDQHFAYGNFVKMAELKKDIVVKAKNCVYRSYMSADDLVISLFILLKIANEKMSIFNVGSSKSILIHDLADKIAAKFGVKVIKNDIDETLPYDSYIPNVNKLKKACNNFQPKLDIKT
;
A
#
# COMPACT_ATOMS: atom_id res chain seq x y z
N PHE A 1 14.14 -16.71 -1.18
CA PHE A 1 14.69 -16.28 -2.47
C PHE A 1 16.15 -15.87 -2.30
N SER A 2 17.08 -16.53 -3.00
CA SER A 2 18.34 -15.89 -3.34
C SER A 2 18.07 -15.02 -4.57
N MET A 3 18.06 -13.69 -4.41
CA MET A 3 17.92 -12.78 -5.55
C MET A 3 19.31 -12.45 -6.10
N ASN A 4 19.50 -12.69 -7.38
CA ASN A 4 20.76 -12.37 -8.06
C ASN A 4 20.76 -10.89 -8.47
N GLU A 5 19.62 -10.35 -8.90
CA GLU A 5 19.46 -8.99 -9.37
C GLU A 5 18.06 -8.46 -9.03
N ILE A 6 17.95 -7.16 -8.81
CA ILE A 6 16.71 -6.40 -8.65
C ILE A 6 16.69 -5.31 -9.71
N VAL A 7 15.72 -5.37 -10.62
CA VAL A 7 15.52 -4.30 -11.60
C VAL A 7 14.37 -3.40 -11.13
N VAL A 8 14.69 -2.15 -10.83
CA VAL A 8 13.70 -1.14 -10.43
C VAL A 8 13.20 -0.41 -11.67
N VAL A 9 11.94 -0.64 -12.04
CA VAL A 9 11.28 0.11 -13.13
C VAL A 9 10.66 1.38 -12.56
N SER A 10 11.14 2.53 -13.01
CA SER A 10 10.71 3.85 -12.53
C SER A 10 10.73 4.87 -13.67
N ARG A 11 9.92 5.92 -13.56
CA ARG A 11 9.93 7.05 -14.51
C ARG A 11 11.18 7.91 -14.40
N SER A 12 11.83 7.89 -13.23
CA SER A 12 13.07 8.63 -12.98
C SER A 12 13.91 7.91 -11.93
N SER A 13 14.91 7.17 -12.40
CA SER A 13 15.89 6.54 -11.50
C SER A 13 16.84 7.57 -10.88
N LYS A 14 17.08 8.69 -11.57
CA LYS A 14 17.98 9.76 -11.10
C LYS A 14 17.49 10.36 -9.79
N ASP A 15 16.20 10.67 -9.68
CA ASP A 15 15.61 11.23 -8.47
C ASP A 15 15.70 10.25 -7.29
N PHE A 16 15.44 8.97 -7.56
CA PHE A 16 15.57 7.92 -6.55
C PHE A 16 17.01 7.78 -6.04
N LYS A 17 17.98 7.70 -6.97
CA LYS A 17 19.41 7.59 -6.64
C LYS A 17 19.91 8.77 -5.82
N ASN A 18 19.48 9.98 -6.19
CA ASN A 18 19.86 11.20 -5.45
C ASN A 18 19.26 11.23 -4.04
N LYS A 19 18.04 10.73 -3.89
CA LYS A 19 17.33 10.78 -2.61
C LYS A 19 17.74 9.67 -1.66
N TYR A 20 18.12 8.50 -2.18
CA TYR A 20 18.39 7.29 -1.40
C TYR A 20 19.68 6.59 -1.89
N PRO A 21 20.84 7.28 -1.84
CA PRO A 21 22.09 6.70 -2.33
C PRO A 21 22.50 5.43 -1.58
N GLU A 22 22.10 5.30 -0.31
CA GLU A 22 22.40 4.13 0.52
C GLU A 22 21.70 2.84 0.08
N LEU A 23 20.68 2.93 -0.77
CA LEU A 23 19.98 1.77 -1.34
C LEU A 23 20.60 1.27 -2.66
N ILE A 24 21.60 1.98 -3.17
CA ILE A 24 22.27 1.63 -4.42
C ILE A 24 23.41 0.67 -4.15
N ASN A 25 23.37 -0.48 -4.78
CA ASN A 25 24.44 -1.49 -4.71
C ASN A 25 24.50 -2.29 -6.02
N SER A 26 25.48 -3.20 -6.14
CA SER A 26 25.75 -3.95 -7.38
C SER A 26 24.61 -4.89 -7.82
N LYS A 27 23.65 -5.19 -6.95
CA LYS A 27 22.50 -6.04 -7.27
C LYS A 27 21.27 -5.24 -7.71
N VAL A 28 21.31 -3.91 -7.63
CA VAL A 28 20.17 -3.04 -7.97
C VAL A 28 20.47 -2.30 -9.25
N THR A 29 19.71 -2.63 -10.28
CA THR A 29 19.74 -1.93 -11.57
C THR A 29 18.45 -1.16 -11.80
N PHE A 30 18.44 -0.25 -12.74
CA PHE A 30 17.29 0.62 -13.01
C PHE A 30 16.94 0.58 -14.50
N PHE A 31 15.64 0.55 -14.74
CA PHE A 31 15.07 0.67 -16.08
C PHE A 31 14.09 1.85 -16.07
N ASP A 32 14.51 2.98 -16.70
CA ASP A 32 13.68 4.19 -16.75
C ASP A 32 12.57 4.03 -17.77
N ALA A 33 11.35 3.83 -17.27
CA ALA A 33 10.17 3.66 -18.10
C ALA A 33 8.89 4.07 -17.35
N ASP A 34 7.91 4.54 -18.11
CA ASP A 34 6.53 4.68 -17.68
C ASP A 34 5.78 3.37 -17.99
N ILE A 35 5.35 2.66 -16.97
CA ILE A 35 4.66 1.37 -17.12
C ILE A 35 3.40 1.46 -17.99
N SER A 36 2.76 2.63 -18.08
CA SER A 36 1.58 2.83 -18.92
C SER A 36 1.89 2.92 -20.42
N LYS A 37 3.16 3.11 -20.79
CA LYS A 37 3.59 3.42 -22.18
C LYS A 37 4.76 2.57 -22.67
N CYS A 38 5.52 1.93 -21.78
CA CYS A 38 6.70 1.16 -22.18
C CYS A 38 6.33 0.00 -23.09
N LYS A 39 7.22 -0.32 -24.03
CA LYS A 39 7.00 -1.35 -25.04
C LYS A 39 7.48 -2.73 -24.61
N SER A 40 8.40 -2.79 -23.66
CA SER A 40 8.98 -4.03 -23.14
C SER A 40 9.40 -3.85 -21.69
N LEU A 41 9.56 -4.96 -20.99
CA LEU A 41 10.20 -5.05 -19.67
C LEU A 41 11.44 -5.92 -19.79
N PRO A 42 12.47 -5.72 -18.97
CA PRO A 42 13.57 -6.65 -18.81
C PRO A 42 13.07 -8.07 -18.56
N ASP A 43 13.93 -9.09 -18.65
CA ASP A 43 13.56 -10.43 -18.24
C ASP A 43 13.64 -10.57 -16.73
N PHE A 44 12.73 -11.37 -16.17
CA PHE A 44 12.61 -11.60 -14.74
C PHE A 44 11.86 -12.91 -14.45
N ASP A 45 12.13 -13.51 -13.31
CA ASP A 45 11.39 -14.67 -12.80
C ASP A 45 10.18 -14.26 -11.96
N VAL A 46 10.27 -13.13 -11.29
CA VAL A 46 9.25 -12.61 -10.40
C VAL A 46 9.07 -11.11 -10.59
N VAL A 47 7.85 -10.62 -10.43
CA VAL A 47 7.56 -9.18 -10.52
C VAL A 47 6.59 -8.74 -9.44
N ILE A 48 6.89 -7.59 -8.83
CA ILE A 48 5.98 -6.86 -7.93
C ILE A 48 5.56 -5.58 -8.64
N HIS A 49 4.29 -5.49 -9.02
CA HIS A 49 3.72 -4.28 -9.61
C HIS A 49 3.17 -3.37 -8.52
N ALA A 50 3.96 -2.36 -8.14
CA ALA A 50 3.61 -1.34 -7.16
C ALA A 50 3.53 0.09 -7.77
N ALA A 51 3.57 0.19 -9.10
CA ALA A 51 3.66 1.46 -9.82
C ALA A 51 2.30 2.19 -9.86
N THR A 52 1.90 2.78 -8.74
CA THR A 52 0.70 3.63 -8.63
C THR A 52 0.99 4.75 -7.65
N SER A 53 0.67 6.00 -8.00
CA SER A 53 0.74 7.08 -7.03
C SER A 53 -0.28 6.86 -5.91
N SER A 54 0.15 7.09 -4.68
CA SER A 54 -0.71 7.18 -3.50
C SER A 54 -0.81 8.62 -2.98
N ASP A 55 -0.25 9.61 -3.68
CA ASP A 55 -0.29 10.99 -3.29
C ASP A 55 -1.67 11.60 -3.60
N LYS A 56 -2.37 12.05 -2.55
CA LYS A 56 -3.69 12.69 -2.66
C LYS A 56 -3.67 13.87 -3.64
N ARG A 57 -2.58 14.63 -3.70
CA ARG A 57 -2.44 15.80 -4.56
C ARG A 57 -2.61 15.48 -6.05
N ASP A 58 -2.15 14.29 -6.47
CA ASP A 58 -2.29 13.83 -7.85
C ASP A 58 -3.75 13.63 -8.24
N TYR A 59 -4.59 13.20 -7.28
CA TYR A 59 -6.02 12.89 -7.49
C TYR A 59 -6.91 14.14 -7.39
N ILE A 60 -6.45 15.20 -6.74
CA ILE A 60 -7.15 16.49 -6.66
C ILE A 60 -6.93 17.26 -7.96
N SER A 61 -5.72 17.24 -8.51
CA SER A 61 -5.34 18.04 -9.68
C SER A 61 -6.03 17.59 -10.97
N ASP A 62 -6.16 16.29 -11.22
CA ASP A 62 -6.80 15.74 -12.41
C ASP A 62 -7.28 14.30 -12.18
N GLU A 63 -8.57 14.18 -11.84
CA GLU A 63 -9.24 12.92 -11.55
C GLU A 63 -9.18 11.93 -12.71
N ASN A 64 -9.53 12.39 -13.90
CA ASN A 64 -9.63 11.53 -15.08
C ASN A 64 -8.26 11.02 -15.48
N LYS A 65 -7.24 11.88 -15.41
CA LYS A 65 -5.86 11.52 -15.71
C LYS A 65 -5.34 10.47 -14.72
N GLN A 66 -5.63 10.61 -13.42
CA GLN A 66 -5.15 9.65 -12.43
C GLN A 66 -5.87 8.30 -12.56
N LEU A 67 -7.18 8.30 -12.78
CA LEU A 67 -7.90 7.06 -13.06
C LEU A 67 -7.34 6.37 -14.31
N ALA A 68 -7.15 7.12 -15.40
CA ALA A 68 -6.57 6.62 -16.63
C ALA A 68 -5.13 6.10 -16.43
N ASN A 69 -4.31 6.77 -15.63
CA ASN A 69 -2.96 6.31 -15.31
C ASN A 69 -2.96 4.94 -14.62
N ILE A 70 -3.86 4.71 -13.66
CA ILE A 70 -3.97 3.41 -12.98
C ILE A 70 -4.45 2.34 -13.97
N GLU A 71 -5.49 2.63 -14.75
CA GLU A 71 -6.08 1.69 -15.70
C GLU A 71 -5.12 1.36 -16.85
N ASN A 72 -4.47 2.37 -17.44
CA ASN A 72 -3.51 2.20 -18.52
C ASN A 72 -2.24 1.50 -18.04
N GLY A 73 -1.77 1.85 -16.83
CA GLY A 73 -0.64 1.16 -16.20
C GLY A 73 -0.90 -0.32 -16.01
N ALA A 74 -2.04 -0.68 -15.44
CA ALA A 74 -2.45 -2.08 -15.27
C ALA A 74 -2.63 -2.80 -16.62
N SER A 75 -3.30 -2.16 -17.59
CA SER A 75 -3.55 -2.74 -18.92
C SER A 75 -2.26 -3.02 -19.68
N ASN A 76 -1.34 -2.05 -19.71
CA ASN A 76 -0.07 -2.24 -20.39
C ASN A 76 0.81 -3.26 -19.68
N PHE A 77 0.84 -3.22 -18.33
CA PHE A 77 1.54 -4.23 -17.54
C PHE A 77 1.07 -5.64 -17.91
N ILE A 78 -0.23 -5.90 -17.96
CA ILE A 78 -0.80 -7.21 -18.32
C ILE A 78 -0.39 -7.61 -19.75
N LYS A 79 -0.48 -6.67 -20.70
CA LYS A 79 -0.03 -6.90 -22.08
C LYS A 79 1.43 -7.36 -22.13
N LEU A 80 2.30 -6.72 -21.34
CA LEU A 80 3.72 -7.05 -21.27
C LEU A 80 3.97 -8.40 -20.58
N ILE A 81 3.23 -8.70 -19.51
CA ILE A 81 3.32 -9.99 -18.81
C ILE A 81 2.87 -11.14 -19.73
N LYS A 82 1.82 -10.96 -20.52
CA LYS A 82 1.36 -11.99 -21.47
C LYS A 82 2.40 -12.38 -22.52
N GLN A 83 3.43 -11.55 -22.74
CA GLN A 83 4.57 -11.84 -23.61
C GLN A 83 5.71 -12.60 -22.92
N LYS A 84 5.67 -12.78 -21.59
CA LYS A 84 6.68 -13.47 -20.81
C LYS A 84 6.36 -14.98 -20.65
N SER A 85 7.33 -15.73 -20.15
CA SER A 85 7.14 -17.13 -19.78
C SER A 85 6.02 -17.29 -18.74
N LYS A 86 5.25 -18.36 -18.81
CA LYS A 86 4.22 -18.70 -17.81
C LYS A 86 4.80 -19.00 -16.42
N ASN A 87 6.09 -19.29 -16.33
CA ASN A 87 6.78 -19.52 -15.05
C ASN A 87 6.97 -18.24 -14.22
N VAL A 88 6.74 -17.05 -14.84
CA VAL A 88 6.83 -15.78 -14.13
C VAL A 88 5.74 -15.68 -13.06
N LYS A 89 6.14 -15.31 -11.85
CA LYS A 89 5.22 -15.05 -10.74
C LYS A 89 4.93 -13.56 -10.63
N VAL A 90 3.67 -13.21 -10.49
CA VAL A 90 3.19 -11.83 -10.47
C VAL A 90 2.54 -11.51 -9.12
N LEU A 91 2.98 -10.44 -8.47
CA LEU A 91 2.30 -9.85 -7.33
C LEU A 91 1.88 -8.42 -7.66
N TYR A 92 0.59 -8.15 -7.51
CA TYR A 92 0.03 -6.81 -7.67
C TYR A 92 -0.22 -6.18 -6.29
N CYS A 93 0.43 -5.03 -6.03
CA CYS A 93 0.15 -4.23 -4.85
C CYS A 93 -1.15 -3.43 -5.04
N SER A 94 -2.24 -3.98 -4.56
CA SER A 94 -3.52 -3.31 -4.42
C SER A 94 -3.58 -2.56 -3.08
N SER A 95 -4.75 -2.18 -2.65
CA SER A 95 -4.98 -1.41 -1.42
C SER A 95 -6.25 -1.87 -0.72
N GLY A 96 -6.28 -1.82 0.61
CA GLY A 96 -7.51 -1.98 1.36
C GLY A 96 -8.58 -0.92 1.03
N ALA A 97 -8.22 0.18 0.36
CA ALA A 97 -9.18 1.17 -0.13
C ALA A 97 -10.24 0.59 -1.08
N VAL A 98 -9.95 -0.54 -1.73
CA VAL A 98 -10.92 -1.23 -2.62
C VAL A 98 -12.20 -1.64 -1.89
N TYR A 99 -12.17 -1.87 -0.59
CA TYR A 99 -13.36 -2.24 0.17
C TYR A 99 -14.37 -1.09 0.33
N GLY A 100 -13.94 0.17 0.23
CA GLY A 100 -14.75 1.34 0.57
C GLY A 100 -14.64 1.69 2.06
N GLN A 101 -15.66 2.38 2.59
CA GLN A 101 -15.71 2.73 4.01
C GLN A 101 -15.97 1.50 4.86
N GLN A 102 -15.14 1.24 5.86
CA GLN A 102 -15.33 0.11 6.79
C GLN A 102 -16.63 0.30 7.59
N PRO A 103 -17.56 -0.67 7.58
CA PRO A 103 -18.80 -0.57 8.34
C PRO A 103 -18.56 -0.60 9.85
N GLN A 104 -19.44 0.07 10.61
CA GLN A 104 -19.35 0.16 12.09
C GLN A 104 -19.42 -1.21 12.78
N ASN A 105 -20.16 -2.16 12.22
CA ASN A 105 -20.30 -3.52 12.73
C ASN A 105 -19.19 -4.48 12.30
N VAL A 106 -18.23 -4.02 11.47
CA VAL A 106 -17.09 -4.83 10.99
C VAL A 106 -15.83 -4.42 11.72
N LYS A 107 -15.38 -5.22 12.68
CA LYS A 107 -14.16 -4.94 13.46
C LYS A 107 -12.89 -4.98 12.59
N ASN A 108 -12.79 -5.98 11.72
CA ASN A 108 -11.64 -6.19 10.84
C ASN A 108 -12.12 -6.64 9.45
N ILE A 109 -11.70 -5.95 8.41
CA ILE A 109 -12.10 -6.23 7.02
C ILE A 109 -11.49 -7.56 6.56
N SER A 110 -12.35 -8.53 6.20
CA SER A 110 -11.93 -9.80 5.60
C SER A 110 -11.84 -9.70 4.07
N GLU A 111 -11.01 -10.57 3.46
CA GLU A 111 -10.95 -10.72 2.01
C GLU A 111 -12.28 -11.19 1.38
N SER A 112 -13.16 -11.78 2.18
CA SER A 112 -14.52 -12.18 1.77
C SER A 112 -15.57 -11.08 1.84
N LEU A 113 -15.20 -9.88 2.34
CA LEU A 113 -16.12 -8.74 2.35
C LEU A 113 -16.31 -8.23 0.93
N ASP A 114 -17.54 -8.12 0.50
CA ASP A 114 -17.90 -7.51 -0.78
C ASP A 114 -17.48 -6.03 -0.84
N PHE A 115 -17.27 -5.56 -2.05
CA PHE A 115 -16.95 -4.16 -2.27
C PHE A 115 -18.15 -3.27 -1.94
N LEU A 116 -17.97 -2.40 -0.97
CA LEU A 116 -19.00 -1.46 -0.54
C LEU A 116 -19.08 -0.26 -1.51
N PRO A 117 -20.23 0.44 -1.55
CA PRO A 117 -20.35 1.67 -2.33
C PRO A 117 -19.27 2.68 -1.97
N LEU A 118 -18.77 3.41 -2.97
CA LEU A 118 -17.70 4.40 -2.77
C LEU A 118 -18.24 5.82 -2.52
N ASN A 119 -19.56 6.00 -2.51
CA ASN A 119 -20.20 7.33 -2.44
C ASN A 119 -19.94 8.06 -1.13
N SER A 120 -19.71 7.31 -0.03
CA SER A 120 -19.38 7.85 1.28
C SER A 120 -17.93 8.30 1.41
N LEU A 121 -17.06 7.95 0.47
CA LEU A 121 -15.67 8.34 0.49
C LEU A 121 -15.49 9.76 -0.08
N GLU A 122 -14.52 10.48 0.47
CA GLU A 122 -14.00 11.71 -0.14
C GLU A 122 -13.60 11.44 -1.60
N ARG A 123 -13.72 12.47 -2.43
CA ARG A 123 -13.55 12.34 -3.90
C ARG A 123 -12.26 11.63 -4.30
N GLU A 124 -11.13 12.06 -3.78
CA GLU A 124 -9.82 11.52 -4.11
C GLU A 124 -9.64 10.06 -3.64
N LYS A 125 -10.18 9.71 -2.47
CA LYS A 125 -10.19 8.33 -1.97
C LYS A 125 -11.05 7.43 -2.86
N ARG A 126 -12.19 7.95 -3.34
CA ARG A 126 -13.11 7.26 -4.24
C ARG A 126 -12.45 6.96 -5.59
N ILE A 127 -11.75 7.93 -6.19
CA ILE A 127 -11.05 7.77 -7.46
C ILE A 127 -9.96 6.70 -7.33
N TYR A 128 -9.15 6.80 -6.28
CA TYR A 128 -8.10 5.82 -6.01
C TYR A 128 -8.67 4.41 -5.83
N ALA A 129 -9.70 4.25 -5.01
CA ALA A 129 -10.37 2.97 -4.79
C ALA A 129 -10.96 2.40 -6.09
N LYS A 130 -11.63 3.23 -6.90
CA LYS A 130 -12.18 2.85 -8.21
C LYS A 130 -11.09 2.35 -9.16
N GLY A 131 -9.98 3.10 -9.25
CA GLY A 131 -8.85 2.71 -10.09
C GLY A 131 -8.22 1.39 -9.65
N LYS A 132 -8.06 1.17 -8.33
CA LYS A 132 -7.53 -0.09 -7.80
C LYS A 132 -8.47 -1.27 -8.04
N ARG A 133 -9.80 -1.11 -7.91
CA ARG A 133 -10.78 -2.16 -8.28
C ARG A 133 -10.64 -2.57 -9.73
N LYS A 134 -10.64 -1.63 -10.66
CA LYS A 134 -10.46 -1.90 -12.09
C LYS A 134 -9.12 -2.56 -12.41
N ALA A 135 -8.06 -2.17 -11.71
CA ALA A 135 -6.77 -2.82 -11.87
C ALA A 135 -6.78 -4.27 -11.35
N GLU A 136 -7.44 -4.55 -10.21
CA GLU A 136 -7.63 -5.93 -9.73
C GLU A 136 -8.37 -6.80 -10.75
N GLU A 137 -9.48 -6.29 -11.34
CA GLU A 137 -10.24 -6.99 -12.39
C GLU A 137 -9.32 -7.39 -13.56
N LYS A 138 -8.45 -6.47 -13.99
CA LYS A 138 -7.48 -6.73 -15.07
C LYS A 138 -6.42 -7.75 -14.67
N ILE A 139 -5.90 -7.69 -13.44
CA ILE A 139 -4.91 -8.66 -12.93
C ILE A 139 -5.51 -10.07 -12.85
N LEU A 140 -6.82 -10.19 -12.54
CA LEU A 140 -7.53 -11.48 -12.56
C LEU A 140 -7.45 -12.16 -13.93
N GLU A 141 -7.40 -11.40 -15.03
CA GLU A 141 -7.24 -11.95 -16.38
C GLU A 141 -5.94 -12.74 -16.56
N LEU A 142 -4.84 -12.39 -15.85
CA LEU A 142 -3.58 -13.13 -15.96
C LEU A 142 -3.70 -14.55 -15.43
N SER A 143 -4.45 -14.75 -14.36
CA SER A 143 -4.70 -16.09 -13.80
C SER A 143 -5.47 -16.95 -14.80
N SER A 144 -6.49 -16.41 -15.47
CA SER A 144 -7.23 -17.15 -16.53
C SER A 144 -6.35 -17.52 -17.74
N HIS A 145 -5.20 -16.86 -17.89
CA HIS A 145 -4.18 -17.18 -18.89
C HIS A 145 -3.05 -18.09 -18.36
N GLY A 146 -3.20 -18.68 -17.17
CA GLY A 146 -2.25 -19.62 -16.59
C GLY A 146 -1.00 -18.98 -15.94
N PHE A 147 -1.06 -17.68 -15.58
CA PHE A 147 0.03 -17.06 -14.80
C PHE A 147 -0.21 -17.23 -13.30
N SER A 148 0.88 -17.44 -12.56
CA SER A 148 0.86 -17.48 -11.08
C SER A 148 0.76 -16.06 -10.53
N CYS A 149 -0.42 -15.69 -10.00
CA CYS A 149 -0.71 -14.31 -9.60
C CYS A 149 -1.19 -14.21 -8.16
N ILE A 150 -0.80 -13.12 -7.49
CA ILE A 150 -1.32 -12.69 -6.18
C ILE A 150 -1.72 -11.23 -6.22
N ILE A 151 -2.86 -10.91 -5.60
CA ILE A 151 -3.26 -9.55 -5.27
C ILE A 151 -3.04 -9.32 -3.78
N ALA A 152 -2.15 -8.38 -3.44
CA ALA A 152 -1.89 -7.93 -2.07
C ALA A 152 -2.64 -6.62 -1.82
N ARG A 153 -3.75 -6.65 -1.06
CA ARG A 153 -4.48 -5.47 -0.61
C ARG A 153 -3.75 -4.88 0.61
N CYS A 154 -2.81 -3.98 0.34
CA CYS A 154 -1.99 -3.35 1.38
C CYS A 154 -2.82 -2.34 2.18
N PHE A 155 -2.73 -2.42 3.51
CA PHE A 155 -3.26 -1.45 4.46
C PHE A 155 -2.17 -0.46 4.89
N SER A 156 -2.41 0.33 5.94
CA SER A 156 -1.44 1.34 6.36
C SER A 156 -0.15 0.69 6.87
N PHE A 157 0.96 1.29 6.52
CA PHE A 157 2.29 0.90 6.99
C PHE A 157 3.11 2.14 7.37
N TYR A 158 4.20 1.90 8.06
CA TYR A 158 5.16 2.92 8.47
C TYR A 158 6.59 2.46 8.18
N GLY A 159 7.51 3.40 8.04
CA GLY A 159 8.93 3.08 7.82
C GLY A 159 9.76 4.31 7.46
N LYS A 160 11.07 4.13 7.46
CA LYS A 160 12.06 5.18 7.20
C LYS A 160 11.80 5.95 5.89
N TYR A 161 11.36 5.24 4.85
CA TYR A 161 11.21 5.78 3.50
C TYR A 161 9.78 6.22 3.18
N LEU A 162 8.85 6.16 4.16
CA LEU A 162 7.50 6.66 3.96
C LEU A 162 7.53 8.17 3.69
N PRO A 163 6.83 8.66 2.65
CA PRO A 163 6.69 10.10 2.44
C PRO A 163 6.05 10.79 3.66
N LYS A 164 6.71 11.84 4.17
CA LYS A 164 6.30 12.56 5.38
C LYS A 164 5.49 13.84 5.09
N ASP A 165 5.29 14.15 3.80
CA ASP A 165 4.61 15.36 3.33
C ASP A 165 3.26 15.06 2.65
N GLN A 166 2.80 13.82 2.75
CA GLN A 166 1.52 13.37 2.21
C GLN A 166 0.44 13.31 3.30
N HIS A 167 -0.75 12.84 2.93
CA HIS A 167 -1.93 12.78 3.82
C HIS A 167 -1.90 11.66 4.88
N PHE A 168 -0.79 10.94 5.01
CA PHE A 168 -0.66 9.84 5.98
C PHE A 168 -0.37 10.37 7.39
N ALA A 169 -1.24 10.06 8.35
CA ALA A 169 -1.13 10.56 9.72
C ALA A 169 0.25 10.27 10.34
N TYR A 170 0.73 9.01 10.24
CA TYR A 170 2.05 8.64 10.77
C TYR A 170 3.17 9.52 10.20
N GLY A 171 3.25 9.66 8.88
CA GLY A 171 4.29 10.46 8.22
C GLY A 171 4.24 11.93 8.63
N ASN A 172 3.04 12.51 8.71
CA ASN A 172 2.85 13.89 9.15
C ASN A 172 3.26 14.10 10.59
N PHE A 173 2.87 13.21 11.51
CA PHE A 173 3.22 13.32 12.92
C PHE A 173 4.73 13.21 13.13
N VAL A 174 5.38 12.26 12.46
CA VAL A 174 6.84 12.13 12.51
C VAL A 174 7.53 13.38 11.95
N LYS A 175 7.05 13.94 10.83
CA LYS A 175 7.61 15.17 10.26
C LYS A 175 7.52 16.34 11.23
N MET A 176 6.35 16.54 11.85
CA MET A 176 6.17 17.62 12.83
C MET A 176 7.12 17.44 14.01
N ALA A 177 7.20 16.22 14.54
CA ALA A 177 8.07 15.89 15.68
C ALA A 177 9.58 16.07 15.36
N GLU A 178 10.04 15.65 14.18
CA GLU A 178 11.42 15.88 13.70
C GLU A 178 11.76 17.37 13.58
N LEU A 179 10.79 18.18 13.18
CA LEU A 179 10.92 19.64 13.10
C LEU A 179 10.77 20.33 14.46
N LYS A 180 10.66 19.58 15.56
CA LYS A 180 10.42 20.10 16.92
C LYS A 180 9.15 20.97 17.01
N LYS A 181 8.15 20.68 16.21
CA LYS A 181 6.83 21.31 16.24
C LYS A 181 5.82 20.42 16.95
N ASP A 182 4.84 21.03 17.57
CA ASP A 182 3.72 20.31 18.19
C ASP A 182 2.94 19.52 17.14
N ILE A 183 2.55 18.30 17.50
CA ILE A 183 1.75 17.44 16.64
C ILE A 183 0.28 17.87 16.75
N VAL A 184 -0.35 18.18 15.62
CA VAL A 184 -1.76 18.61 15.59
C VAL A 184 -2.64 17.48 15.08
N VAL A 185 -3.59 17.03 15.93
CA VAL A 185 -4.62 16.05 15.58
C VAL A 185 -5.96 16.76 15.39
N LYS A 186 -6.43 16.82 14.15
CA LYS A 186 -7.65 17.55 13.77
C LYS A 186 -8.94 16.72 13.87
N ALA A 187 -8.82 15.41 14.04
CA ALA A 187 -9.99 14.51 14.13
C ALA A 187 -10.84 14.88 15.36
N LYS A 188 -12.15 14.98 15.16
CA LYS A 188 -13.15 15.17 16.23
C LYS A 188 -13.87 13.88 16.61
N ASN A 189 -13.77 12.83 15.79
CA ASN A 189 -14.31 11.51 16.06
C ASN A 189 -13.20 10.51 16.34
N CYS A 190 -13.56 9.33 16.82
CA CYS A 190 -12.62 8.23 16.96
C CYS A 190 -12.15 7.74 15.60
N VAL A 191 -10.86 7.87 15.31
CA VAL A 191 -10.24 7.38 14.07
C VAL A 191 -9.26 6.26 14.40
N TYR A 192 -9.61 5.03 14.02
CA TYR A 192 -8.79 3.85 14.26
C TYR A 192 -8.05 3.43 12.99
N ARG A 193 -6.77 3.19 13.12
CA ARG A 193 -5.91 2.67 12.04
C ARG A 193 -5.09 1.50 12.57
N SER A 194 -4.58 0.69 11.67
CA SER A 194 -3.54 -0.29 11.99
C SER A 194 -2.31 -0.01 11.14
N TYR A 195 -1.14 -0.31 11.69
CA TYR A 195 0.11 -0.04 10.99
C TYR A 195 0.99 -1.28 11.00
N MET A 196 1.57 -1.60 9.86
CA MET A 196 2.60 -2.63 9.70
C MET A 196 3.94 -1.93 9.43
N SER A 197 5.06 -2.49 9.88
CA SER A 197 6.35 -1.96 9.47
C SER A 197 6.59 -2.18 7.97
N ALA A 198 7.33 -1.29 7.32
CA ALA A 198 7.69 -1.47 5.91
C ALA A 198 8.52 -2.74 5.69
N ASP A 199 9.35 -3.11 6.65
CA ASP A 199 10.14 -4.34 6.59
C ASP A 199 9.25 -5.58 6.62
N ASP A 200 8.27 -5.64 7.54
CA ASP A 200 7.29 -6.72 7.59
C ASP A 200 6.40 -6.78 6.34
N LEU A 201 6.05 -5.60 5.79
CA LEU A 201 5.32 -5.51 4.52
C LEU A 201 6.12 -6.19 3.41
N VAL A 202 7.39 -5.80 3.23
CA VAL A 202 8.26 -6.35 2.18
C VAL A 202 8.44 -7.86 2.36
N ILE A 203 8.72 -8.32 3.59
CA ILE A 203 8.83 -9.75 3.89
C ILE A 203 7.54 -10.47 3.52
N SER A 204 6.38 -9.92 3.90
CA SER A 204 5.08 -10.52 3.57
C SER A 204 4.85 -10.62 2.07
N LEU A 205 5.18 -9.56 1.29
CA LEU A 205 5.05 -9.57 -0.17
C LEU A 205 5.94 -10.66 -0.81
N PHE A 206 7.18 -10.83 -0.34
CA PHE A 206 8.06 -11.88 -0.86
C PHE A 206 7.60 -13.29 -0.48
N ILE A 207 7.08 -13.49 0.73
CA ILE A 207 6.51 -14.80 1.12
C ILE A 207 5.29 -15.11 0.24
N LEU A 208 4.40 -14.15 0.03
CA LEU A 208 3.24 -14.31 -0.85
C LEU A 208 3.67 -14.62 -2.28
N LEU A 209 4.67 -13.92 -2.80
CA LEU A 209 5.20 -14.18 -4.14
C LEU A 209 5.79 -15.60 -4.27
N LYS A 210 6.45 -16.11 -3.23
CA LYS A 210 6.97 -17.48 -3.18
C LYS A 210 5.87 -18.53 -3.32
N ILE A 211 4.72 -18.33 -2.66
CA ILE A 211 3.59 -19.28 -2.68
C ILE A 211 2.62 -19.04 -3.83
N ALA A 212 2.86 -18.04 -4.68
CA ALA A 212 2.04 -17.78 -5.85
C ALA A 212 1.96 -19.02 -6.74
N ASN A 213 0.75 -19.36 -7.17
CA ASN A 213 0.43 -20.46 -8.07
C ASN A 213 -0.66 -20.03 -9.07
N GLU A 214 -1.07 -20.93 -9.95
CA GLU A 214 -2.07 -20.63 -11.00
C GLU A 214 -3.45 -20.27 -10.45
N LYS A 215 -3.76 -20.64 -9.19
CA LYS A 215 -4.99 -20.20 -8.52
C LYS A 215 -4.78 -18.80 -7.95
N MET A 216 -5.45 -17.82 -8.55
CA MET A 216 -5.44 -16.46 -8.05
C MET A 216 -5.78 -16.42 -6.56
N SER A 217 -4.97 -15.73 -5.80
CA SER A 217 -5.19 -15.52 -4.37
C SER A 217 -5.10 -14.04 -4.02
N ILE A 218 -6.07 -13.59 -3.25
CA ILE A 218 -6.13 -12.23 -2.71
C ILE A 218 -5.79 -12.28 -1.22
N PHE A 219 -4.95 -11.38 -0.75
CA PHE A 219 -4.55 -11.27 0.64
C PHE A 219 -4.65 -9.83 1.13
N ASN A 220 -5.24 -9.64 2.31
CA ASN A 220 -5.04 -8.43 3.07
C ASN A 220 -3.65 -8.43 3.69
N VAL A 221 -2.87 -7.39 3.43
CA VAL A 221 -1.51 -7.24 3.95
C VAL A 221 -1.47 -6.00 4.85
N GLY A 222 -1.19 -6.22 6.14
CA GLY A 222 -1.22 -5.18 7.15
C GLY A 222 -1.17 -5.76 8.56
N SER A 223 -1.49 -4.95 9.54
CA SER A 223 -1.64 -5.36 10.95
C SER A 223 -3.12 -5.38 11.34
N SER A 224 -3.54 -6.38 12.13
CA SER A 224 -4.88 -6.41 12.72
C SER A 224 -4.98 -5.65 14.05
N LYS A 225 -3.87 -5.12 14.57
CA LYS A 225 -3.83 -4.34 15.80
C LYS A 225 -4.18 -2.90 15.51
N SER A 226 -5.29 -2.43 16.05
CA SER A 226 -5.76 -1.05 15.92
C SER A 226 -5.04 -0.11 16.89
N ILE A 227 -4.91 1.13 16.49
CA ILE A 227 -4.50 2.26 17.33
C ILE A 227 -5.39 3.46 17.02
N LEU A 228 -5.82 4.17 18.06
CA LEU A 228 -6.47 5.46 17.90
C LEU A 228 -5.45 6.50 17.42
N ILE A 229 -5.81 7.34 16.47
CA ILE A 229 -4.89 8.36 15.91
C ILE A 229 -4.38 9.32 16.99
N HIS A 230 -5.20 9.62 18.02
CA HIS A 230 -4.79 10.41 19.17
C HIS A 230 -3.67 9.73 19.95
N ASP A 231 -3.79 8.42 20.22
CA ASP A 231 -2.76 7.64 20.93
C ASP A 231 -1.48 7.49 20.08
N LEU A 232 -1.62 7.40 18.76
CA LEU A 232 -0.47 7.39 17.86
C LEU A 232 0.32 8.71 17.97
N ALA A 233 -0.39 9.85 18.00
CA ALA A 233 0.23 11.16 18.16
C ALA A 233 0.97 11.26 19.50
N ASP A 234 0.34 10.84 20.59
CA ASP A 234 0.95 10.85 21.94
C ASP A 234 2.22 10.01 21.98
N LYS A 235 2.21 8.81 21.40
CA LYS A 235 3.39 7.93 21.34
C LYS A 235 4.55 8.55 20.56
N ILE A 236 4.25 9.17 19.41
CA ILE A 236 5.28 9.84 18.60
C ILE A 236 5.81 11.07 19.36
N ALA A 237 4.91 11.89 19.92
CA ALA A 237 5.28 13.09 20.68
C ALA A 237 6.20 12.77 21.86
N ALA A 238 5.85 11.75 22.64
CA ALA A 238 6.65 11.31 23.80
C ALA A 238 8.09 10.95 23.39
N LYS A 239 8.23 10.27 22.24
CA LYS A 239 9.57 9.88 21.76
C LYS A 239 10.43 11.07 21.34
N PHE A 240 9.84 12.08 20.71
CA PHE A 240 10.57 13.24 20.18
C PHE A 240 10.64 14.41 21.17
N GLY A 241 9.95 14.33 22.31
CA GLY A 241 9.89 15.39 23.31
C GLY A 241 9.15 16.63 22.81
N VAL A 242 8.03 16.44 22.07
CA VAL A 242 7.15 17.52 21.60
C VAL A 242 5.75 17.36 22.20
N LYS A 243 4.90 18.39 22.09
CA LYS A 243 3.53 18.36 22.60
C LYS A 243 2.56 17.86 21.53
N VAL A 244 1.37 17.45 21.97
CA VAL A 244 0.23 17.15 21.10
C VAL A 244 -0.87 18.16 21.35
N ILE A 245 -1.35 18.77 20.27
CA ILE A 245 -2.55 19.62 20.26
C ILE A 245 -3.65 18.80 19.58
N LYS A 246 -4.69 18.46 20.30
CA LYS A 246 -5.78 17.62 19.80
C LYS A 246 -7.14 18.20 20.18
N ASN A 247 -8.12 18.04 19.29
CA ASN A 247 -9.51 18.30 19.61
C ASN A 247 -10.04 17.25 20.58
N ASP A 248 -11.03 17.61 21.39
CA ASP A 248 -11.80 16.64 22.14
C ASP A 248 -12.55 15.71 21.18
N ILE A 249 -12.64 14.45 21.58
CA ILE A 249 -13.37 13.44 20.82
C ILE A 249 -14.85 13.58 21.12
N ASP A 250 -15.63 13.78 20.06
CA ASP A 250 -17.09 13.69 20.13
C ASP A 250 -17.51 12.24 19.89
N GLU A 251 -17.83 11.53 20.96
CA GLU A 251 -18.22 10.11 20.91
C GLU A 251 -19.61 9.88 20.27
N THR A 252 -20.37 10.94 20.01
CA THR A 252 -21.66 10.84 19.30
C THR A 252 -21.46 10.69 17.80
N LEU A 253 -20.30 11.06 17.29
CA LEU A 253 -19.95 10.89 15.89
C LEU A 253 -19.56 9.44 15.57
N PRO A 254 -19.91 8.94 14.38
CA PRO A 254 -19.47 7.60 13.95
C PRO A 254 -17.95 7.53 13.91
N TYR A 255 -17.39 6.45 14.45
CA TYR A 255 -15.95 6.24 14.35
C TYR A 255 -15.53 5.87 12.92
N ASP A 256 -14.31 6.20 12.55
CA ASP A 256 -13.70 5.80 11.28
C ASP A 256 -12.62 4.75 11.54
N SER A 257 -12.72 3.61 10.88
CA SER A 257 -11.75 2.53 11.01
C SER A 257 -11.25 2.05 9.65
N TYR A 258 -10.00 1.57 9.63
CA TYR A 258 -9.37 0.98 8.46
C TYR A 258 -8.40 -0.09 8.91
N ILE A 259 -8.94 -1.29 9.18
CA ILE A 259 -8.24 -2.38 9.88
C ILE A 259 -8.51 -3.70 9.17
N PRO A 260 -7.47 -4.41 8.67
CA PRO A 260 -7.63 -5.70 8.01
C PRO A 260 -7.82 -6.84 9.00
N ASN A 261 -8.55 -7.87 8.57
CA ASN A 261 -8.35 -9.22 9.04
C ASN A 261 -7.17 -9.82 8.26
N VAL A 262 -6.16 -10.29 8.96
CA VAL A 262 -4.92 -10.83 8.37
C VAL A 262 -4.73 -12.32 8.67
N ASN A 263 -5.79 -13.03 9.03
CA ASN A 263 -5.69 -14.46 9.36
C ASN A 263 -5.23 -15.30 8.17
N LYS A 264 -5.65 -14.95 6.96
CA LYS A 264 -5.23 -15.61 5.72
C LYS A 264 -3.73 -15.39 5.49
N LEU A 265 -3.24 -14.15 5.65
CA LEU A 265 -1.81 -13.82 5.57
C LEU A 265 -1.00 -14.59 6.61
N LYS A 266 -1.44 -14.60 7.88
CA LYS A 266 -0.75 -15.32 8.96
C LYS A 266 -0.58 -16.79 8.64
N LYS A 267 -1.65 -17.45 8.18
CA LYS A 267 -1.59 -18.87 7.78
C LYS A 267 -0.61 -19.09 6.62
N ALA A 268 -0.64 -18.22 5.61
CA ALA A 268 0.25 -18.31 4.46
C ALA A 268 1.73 -18.07 4.81
N CYS A 269 1.98 -17.27 5.83
CA CYS A 269 3.32 -16.91 6.30
C CYS A 269 3.80 -17.77 7.51
N ASN A 270 3.28 -18.99 7.69
CA ASN A 270 3.66 -19.88 8.80
C ASN A 270 3.55 -19.18 10.18
N ASN A 271 2.44 -18.47 10.42
CA ASN A 271 2.18 -17.68 11.62
C ASN A 271 3.16 -16.52 11.86
N PHE A 272 3.89 -16.08 10.82
CA PHE A 272 4.59 -14.80 10.89
C PHE A 272 3.62 -13.71 11.37
N GLN A 273 3.94 -13.12 12.51
CA GLN A 273 3.17 -12.03 13.07
C GLN A 273 3.96 -10.73 12.85
N PRO A 274 3.42 -9.80 12.05
CA PRO A 274 3.99 -8.46 11.98
C PRO A 274 4.11 -7.89 13.39
N LYS A 275 5.29 -7.51 13.79
CA LYS A 275 5.50 -6.88 15.08
C LYS A 275 4.87 -5.49 15.06
N LEU A 276 3.93 -5.24 15.96
CA LEU A 276 3.42 -3.90 16.22
C LEU A 276 4.40 -3.18 17.18
N ASP A 277 5.64 -3.15 16.83
CA ASP A 277 6.53 -2.16 17.39
C ASP A 277 6.49 -0.98 16.42
N ILE A 278 5.76 0.06 16.79
CA ILE A 278 6.05 1.39 16.26
C ILE A 278 7.43 1.72 16.82
N LYS A 279 8.44 1.05 16.27
CA LYS A 279 9.85 1.45 16.43
C LYS A 279 9.96 2.72 15.63
N THR A 280 9.57 3.74 16.30
CA THR A 280 9.85 5.08 15.87
C THR A 280 11.33 5.34 16.04
#